data_4e178c69819f60a4ae620b5077e6ad76
#
_entry.id   4e178c69819f60a4ae620b5077e6ad76
#
_cell.length_a   1.000
_cell.length_b   1.000
_cell.length_c   1.000
_cell.angle_alpha   90.00
_cell.angle_beta   90.00
_cell.angle_gamma   90.00
#
_symmetry.space_group_name_H-M   'P 1'
#
loop_
_entity.id
_entity.type
_entity.pdbx_description
1 polymer ?
#
loop_
_entity_poly.entity_id
_entity_poly.type
_entity_poly.pdbx_seq_one_letter_code
_entity_poly.pdbx_strand_id
1 'polypeptide(L)'
;VQPDPELCHSARLARDKRFDGRFYTAVKTTGIFCRPICPARPPLEKNVEYFATAAEATAAGYRPCLRCRPDAAPGSAAWGLVSTTVQRAMNLMRREREAQSIEQLADRLGISSRYLRKLFAEHVGLSPLQVWQTERALFAFGLLRDTGLPIADVAFASGFNSLRRFNGVFKDIYRRTPTEVRREQAGRTSKTADSGAEPVRMYLSYRPPLDWPQLLEFFAARTLPGIEQVVMGEDPEQGLYQRTFELEGQRGLLRVRHQPHKDRLEVEVFASRSGAVLYQVRERLRRLFDLDADSEEIRNHLAADPLLAEVLTHSQAPRLPGAWDPFEYALRAILGQQISVAAATTIAGRVAHAYGASFAGADGVDYWLFPTAEQLSEADFSGIGVTRARANTLRTFVAATLSGEIDFDAPDLETWCRQMTALPGIGDWTAQYTAMRGLSLPDAFPASDLGVLIALGSGDKKATPKQALARAENWRPWRAYAALLLWQSLKLRQSR
;
A
#
# COMPACT_ATOMS: atom_id res chain seq x y z
N VAL A 1 -18.46 -6.86 10.90
CA VAL A 1 -19.25 -5.85 11.64
C VAL A 1 -20.14 -5.15 10.62
N GLN A 2 -21.46 -5.23 10.80
CA GLN A 2 -22.38 -4.49 9.93
C GLN A 2 -22.20 -2.98 10.17
N PRO A 3 -22.17 -2.17 9.10
CA PRO A 3 -22.07 -0.72 9.25
C PRO A 3 -23.31 -0.18 9.97
N ASP A 4 -23.12 0.83 10.82
CA ASP A 4 -24.21 1.52 11.49
C ASP A 4 -25.14 2.18 10.45
N PRO A 5 -26.42 1.80 10.38
CA PRO A 5 -27.32 2.29 9.34
C PRO A 5 -27.59 3.80 9.40
N GLU A 6 -27.65 4.40 10.59
CA GLU A 6 -27.91 5.84 10.75
C GLU A 6 -26.71 6.66 10.28
N LEU A 7 -25.51 6.24 10.64
CA LEU A 7 -24.27 6.84 10.19
C LEU A 7 -24.13 6.72 8.66
N CYS A 8 -24.40 5.53 8.12
CA CYS A 8 -24.37 5.29 6.68
C CYS A 8 -25.39 6.15 5.92
N HIS A 9 -26.59 6.29 6.46
CA HIS A 9 -27.63 7.13 5.89
C HIS A 9 -27.18 8.61 5.78
N SER A 10 -26.69 9.16 6.89
CA SER A 10 -26.20 10.54 6.94
C SER A 10 -25.03 10.77 6.00
N ALA A 11 -24.04 9.88 6.03
CA ALA A 11 -22.85 9.97 5.18
C ALA A 11 -23.20 9.87 3.67
N ARG A 12 -24.15 9.01 3.32
CA ARG A 12 -24.66 8.86 1.94
C ARG A 12 -25.37 10.11 1.45
N LEU A 13 -26.23 10.72 2.27
CA LEU A 13 -26.96 11.94 1.89
C LEU A 13 -26.02 13.12 1.71
N ALA A 14 -25.04 13.25 2.61
CA ALA A 14 -24.00 14.28 2.52
C ALA A 14 -22.96 13.99 1.43
N ARG A 15 -22.96 12.81 0.82
CA ARG A 15 -21.89 12.32 -0.06
C ARG A 15 -20.51 12.48 0.54
N ASP A 16 -20.40 12.14 1.81
CA ASP A 16 -19.20 12.35 2.61
C ASP A 16 -18.06 11.45 2.14
N LYS A 17 -17.03 12.06 1.57
CA LYS A 17 -15.86 11.37 1.02
C LYS A 17 -15.06 10.59 2.06
N ARG A 18 -15.15 10.96 3.33
CA ARG A 18 -14.48 10.28 4.44
C ARG A 18 -14.97 8.85 4.64
N PHE A 19 -16.20 8.57 4.21
CA PHE A 19 -16.81 7.24 4.26
C PHE A 19 -16.64 6.43 2.99
N ASP A 20 -15.96 6.98 1.98
CA ASP A 20 -15.77 6.27 0.72
C ASP A 20 -14.88 5.02 0.93
N GLY A 21 -15.38 3.88 0.46
CA GLY A 21 -14.78 2.57 0.71
C GLY A 21 -15.00 1.98 2.11
N ARG A 22 -15.62 2.71 3.05
CA ARG A 22 -16.00 2.18 4.37
C ARG A 22 -17.28 1.37 4.34
N PHE A 23 -18.20 1.73 3.47
CA PHE A 23 -19.43 0.98 3.22
C PHE A 23 -19.91 1.17 1.79
N TYR A 24 -20.86 0.34 1.40
CA TYR A 24 -21.51 0.41 0.11
C TYR A 24 -23.02 0.45 0.30
N THR A 25 -23.71 1.26 -0.53
CA THR A 25 -25.16 1.43 -0.52
C THR A 25 -25.76 0.60 -1.63
N ALA A 26 -26.50 -0.44 -1.31
CA ALA A 26 -27.21 -1.25 -2.29
C ALA A 26 -28.68 -0.83 -2.41
N VAL A 27 -29.20 -0.76 -3.63
CA VAL A 27 -30.53 -0.29 -3.95
C VAL A 27 -31.39 -1.45 -4.43
N LYS A 28 -32.32 -1.89 -3.60
CA LYS A 28 -33.20 -3.07 -3.85
C LYS A 28 -33.95 -2.99 -5.18
N THR A 29 -34.44 -1.83 -5.53
CA THR A 29 -35.25 -1.62 -6.75
C THR A 29 -34.46 -1.71 -8.05
N THR A 30 -33.13 -1.47 -7.99
CA THR A 30 -32.27 -1.46 -9.18
C THR A 30 -31.28 -2.62 -9.22
N GLY A 31 -31.10 -3.32 -8.11
CA GLY A 31 -30.10 -4.38 -7.97
C GLY A 31 -28.67 -3.86 -8.10
N ILE A 32 -28.43 -2.57 -7.75
CA ILE A 32 -27.14 -1.92 -7.92
C ILE A 32 -26.59 -1.50 -6.56
N PHE A 33 -25.29 -1.73 -6.31
CA PHE A 33 -24.61 -1.12 -5.19
C PHE A 33 -23.68 0.03 -5.62
N CYS A 34 -23.61 1.05 -4.78
CA CYS A 34 -22.91 2.32 -5.02
C CYS A 34 -21.94 2.64 -3.89
N ARG A 35 -20.95 3.50 -4.19
CA ARG A 35 -20.15 4.20 -3.18
C ARG A 35 -21.02 5.25 -2.46
N PRO A 36 -20.71 5.63 -1.21
CA PRO A 36 -21.40 6.72 -0.50
C PRO A 36 -21.45 8.02 -1.29
N ILE A 37 -20.40 8.30 -2.03
CA ILE A 37 -20.21 9.54 -2.82
C ILE A 37 -20.87 9.49 -4.21
N CYS A 38 -21.73 8.54 -4.48
CA CYS A 38 -22.35 8.37 -5.79
C CYS A 38 -23.11 9.64 -6.22
N PRO A 39 -22.87 10.20 -7.44
CA PRO A 39 -23.55 11.40 -7.91
C PRO A 39 -24.99 11.15 -8.40
N ALA A 40 -25.47 9.91 -8.34
CA ALA A 40 -26.87 9.58 -8.68
C ALA A 40 -27.84 10.18 -7.65
N ARG A 41 -29.11 10.36 -8.06
CA ARG A 41 -30.16 10.77 -7.12
C ARG A 41 -30.24 9.77 -5.96
N PRO A 42 -30.20 10.23 -4.70
CA PRO A 42 -30.30 9.33 -3.56
C PRO A 42 -31.59 8.50 -3.60
N PRO A 43 -31.52 7.19 -3.43
CA PRO A 43 -32.70 6.34 -3.33
C PRO A 43 -33.44 6.60 -2.00
N LEU A 44 -34.73 6.24 -1.96
CA LEU A 44 -35.50 6.22 -0.72
C LEU A 44 -34.90 5.21 0.25
N GLU A 45 -34.78 5.55 1.54
CA GLU A 45 -34.13 4.74 2.57
C GLU A 45 -34.71 3.34 2.68
N LYS A 46 -36.03 3.18 2.59
CA LYS A 46 -36.70 1.89 2.60
C LYS A 46 -36.25 0.90 1.54
N ASN A 47 -35.62 1.40 0.47
CA ASN A 47 -35.08 0.61 -0.65
C ASN A 47 -33.57 0.41 -0.56
N VAL A 48 -32.94 0.77 0.56
CA VAL A 48 -31.50 0.71 0.75
C VAL A 48 -31.11 -0.43 1.68
N GLU A 49 -29.97 -1.02 1.41
CA GLU A 49 -29.20 -1.90 2.31
C GLU A 49 -27.76 -1.44 2.31
N TYR A 50 -27.10 -1.57 3.47
CA TYR A 50 -25.71 -1.19 3.63
C TYR A 50 -24.84 -2.42 3.80
N PHE A 51 -23.69 -2.43 3.12
CA PHE A 51 -22.71 -3.51 3.17
C PHE A 51 -21.35 -2.94 3.49
N ALA A 52 -20.57 -3.65 4.31
CA ALA A 52 -19.21 -3.23 4.65
C ALA A 52 -18.25 -3.36 3.45
N THR A 53 -18.51 -4.30 2.54
CA THR A 53 -17.62 -4.56 1.41
C THR A 53 -18.38 -4.68 0.09
N ALA A 54 -17.67 -4.40 -1.00
CA ALA A 54 -18.19 -4.64 -2.36
C ALA A 54 -18.49 -6.13 -2.60
N ALA A 55 -17.72 -7.02 -1.97
CA ALA A 55 -17.88 -8.45 -2.09
C ALA A 55 -19.19 -8.94 -1.43
N GLU A 56 -19.53 -8.42 -0.23
CA GLU A 56 -20.81 -8.68 0.43
C GLU A 56 -22.00 -8.23 -0.43
N ALA A 57 -21.95 -7.00 -0.94
CA ALA A 57 -22.99 -6.49 -1.82
C ALA A 57 -23.15 -7.35 -3.08
N THR A 58 -22.03 -7.82 -3.66
CA THR A 58 -22.03 -8.72 -4.82
C THR A 58 -22.62 -10.09 -4.49
N ALA A 59 -22.26 -10.66 -3.33
CA ALA A 59 -22.79 -11.95 -2.87
C ALA A 59 -24.29 -11.88 -2.59
N ALA A 60 -24.80 -10.73 -2.12
CA ALA A 60 -26.21 -10.45 -1.95
C ALA A 60 -26.96 -10.24 -3.29
N GLY A 61 -26.26 -10.37 -4.43
CA GLY A 61 -26.85 -10.31 -5.78
C GLY A 61 -26.88 -8.92 -6.41
N TYR A 62 -26.32 -7.91 -5.74
CA TYR A 62 -26.22 -6.57 -6.30
C TYR A 62 -25.02 -6.46 -7.24
N ARG A 63 -25.18 -5.70 -8.33
CA ARG A 63 -24.08 -5.41 -9.26
C ARG A 63 -23.44 -4.05 -9.00
N PRO A 64 -22.16 -3.87 -9.31
CA PRO A 64 -21.47 -2.58 -9.14
C PRO A 64 -22.08 -1.46 -10.00
N CYS A 65 -22.16 -0.26 -9.43
CA CYS A 65 -22.61 0.92 -10.15
C CYS A 65 -21.54 1.38 -11.16
N LEU A 66 -21.92 1.50 -12.42
CA LEU A 66 -21.03 1.96 -13.49
C LEU A 66 -20.73 3.48 -13.43
N ARG A 67 -21.54 4.25 -12.70
CA ARG A 67 -21.40 5.71 -12.60
C ARG A 67 -20.40 6.12 -11.52
N CYS A 68 -20.51 5.57 -10.29
CA CYS A 68 -19.61 5.91 -9.19
C CYS A 68 -18.38 5.01 -9.11
N ARG A 69 -18.31 3.95 -9.92
CA ARG A 69 -17.13 3.09 -10.03
C ARG A 69 -16.66 2.54 -8.67
N PRO A 70 -17.31 1.51 -8.12
CA PRO A 70 -16.84 0.88 -6.89
C PRO A 70 -15.41 0.30 -6.99
N ASP A 71 -14.94 0.02 -8.22
CA ASP A 71 -13.55 -0.34 -8.52
C ASP A 71 -12.53 0.75 -8.14
N ALA A 72 -12.95 2.02 -8.14
CA ALA A 72 -12.14 3.15 -7.77
C ALA A 72 -12.33 3.59 -6.29
N ALA A 73 -13.04 2.81 -5.48
CA ALA A 73 -13.16 3.10 -4.06
C ALA A 73 -11.81 2.91 -3.35
N PRO A 74 -11.45 3.77 -2.38
CA PRO A 74 -10.33 3.53 -1.50
C PRO A 74 -10.48 2.20 -0.77
N GLY A 75 -9.37 1.60 -0.34
CA GLY A 75 -9.39 0.38 0.45
C GLY A 75 -10.23 0.53 1.70
N SER A 76 -10.96 -0.52 2.06
CA SER A 76 -11.82 -0.49 3.24
C SER A 76 -11.02 -0.62 4.52
N ALA A 77 -11.21 0.29 5.48
CA ALA A 77 -10.74 0.15 6.86
C ALA A 77 -11.51 -0.91 7.66
N ALA A 78 -12.59 -1.47 7.11
CA ALA A 78 -13.42 -2.50 7.76
C ALA A 78 -12.62 -3.75 8.21
N TRP A 79 -11.40 -3.90 7.71
CA TRP A 79 -10.51 -5.00 8.04
C TRP A 79 -9.70 -4.83 9.32
N GLY A 80 -9.60 -3.64 9.89
CA GLY A 80 -8.87 -3.37 11.14
C GLY A 80 -9.47 -4.05 12.38
N LEU A 81 -10.72 -4.52 12.32
CA LEU A 81 -11.43 -5.21 13.40
C LEU A 81 -11.54 -6.73 13.18
N VAL A 82 -10.94 -7.24 12.12
CA VAL A 82 -11.01 -8.67 11.76
C VAL A 82 -9.87 -9.43 12.43
N SER A 83 -10.06 -10.74 12.67
CA SER A 83 -9.02 -11.58 13.26
C SER A 83 -7.71 -11.48 12.48
N THR A 84 -6.58 -11.48 13.18
CA THR A 84 -5.22 -11.36 12.60
C THR A 84 -5.01 -12.35 11.44
N THR A 85 -5.54 -13.55 11.55
CA THR A 85 -5.43 -14.60 10.51
C THR A 85 -6.19 -14.21 9.23
N VAL A 86 -7.40 -13.66 9.33
CA VAL A 86 -8.16 -13.22 8.15
C VAL A 86 -7.48 -12.01 7.51
N GLN A 87 -6.98 -11.08 8.30
CA GLN A 87 -6.24 -9.94 7.79
C GLN A 87 -4.97 -10.37 7.04
N ARG A 88 -4.21 -11.33 7.60
CA ARG A 88 -3.05 -11.94 6.94
C ARG A 88 -3.45 -12.63 5.63
N ALA A 89 -4.52 -13.42 5.64
CA ALA A 89 -5.04 -14.05 4.42
C ALA A 89 -5.32 -13.03 3.32
N MET A 90 -5.97 -11.94 3.67
CA MET A 90 -6.30 -10.88 2.71
C MET A 90 -5.06 -10.15 2.20
N ASN A 91 -4.08 -9.89 3.06
CA ASN A 91 -2.81 -9.31 2.65
C ASN A 91 -2.06 -10.23 1.68
N LEU A 92 -2.03 -11.55 1.93
CA LEU A 92 -1.46 -12.53 1.01
C LEU A 92 -2.21 -12.55 -0.33
N MET A 93 -3.55 -12.56 -0.30
CA MET A 93 -4.39 -12.52 -1.51
C MET A 93 -4.15 -11.27 -2.36
N ARG A 94 -3.83 -10.13 -1.75
CA ARG A 94 -3.50 -8.85 -2.44
C ARG A 94 -2.08 -8.81 -2.97
N ARG A 95 -1.11 -9.40 -2.25
CA ARG A 95 0.30 -9.40 -2.68
C ARG A 95 0.55 -10.27 -3.89
N GLU A 96 -0.21 -11.34 -4.05
CA GLU A 96 0.02 -12.34 -5.06
C GLU A 96 -0.97 -12.22 -6.22
N ARG A 97 -0.41 -12.02 -7.40
CA ARG A 97 -1.18 -11.99 -8.65
C ARG A 97 -1.75 -13.36 -8.99
N GLU A 98 -0.96 -14.41 -8.84
CA GLU A 98 -1.38 -15.76 -9.20
C GLU A 98 -2.45 -16.30 -8.27
N ALA A 99 -3.46 -16.97 -8.86
CA ALA A 99 -4.50 -17.63 -8.10
C ALA A 99 -3.88 -18.82 -7.36
N GLN A 100 -3.40 -18.59 -6.15
CA GLN A 100 -3.17 -19.71 -5.23
C GLN A 100 -4.50 -20.40 -4.99
N SER A 101 -4.45 -21.71 -4.81
CA SER A 101 -5.63 -22.40 -4.32
C SER A 101 -5.91 -21.95 -2.88
N ILE A 102 -7.15 -22.08 -2.44
CA ILE A 102 -7.50 -21.78 -1.03
C ILE A 102 -6.72 -22.71 -0.09
N GLU A 103 -6.36 -23.87 -0.56
CA GLU A 103 -5.51 -24.85 0.14
C GLU A 103 -4.09 -24.28 0.33
N GLN A 104 -3.45 -23.79 -0.72
CA GLN A 104 -2.12 -23.17 -0.63
C GLN A 104 -2.12 -21.92 0.27
N LEU A 105 -3.17 -21.08 0.18
CA LEU A 105 -3.32 -19.94 1.07
C LEU A 105 -3.44 -20.38 2.54
N ALA A 106 -4.21 -21.43 2.80
CA ALA A 106 -4.39 -21.97 4.15
C ALA A 106 -3.08 -22.59 4.70
N ASP A 107 -2.34 -23.31 3.87
CA ASP A 107 -1.04 -23.90 4.22
C ASP A 107 -0.04 -22.81 4.64
N ARG A 108 0.03 -21.70 3.90
CA ARG A 108 0.88 -20.54 4.24
C ARG A 108 0.47 -19.83 5.54
N LEU A 109 -0.79 -19.96 5.90
CA LEU A 109 -1.32 -19.43 7.16
C LEU A 109 -1.13 -20.41 8.33
N GLY A 110 -0.66 -21.62 8.05
CA GLY A 110 -0.52 -22.68 9.05
C GLY A 110 -1.85 -23.22 9.57
N ILE A 111 -2.91 -23.17 8.76
CA ILE A 111 -4.27 -23.60 9.12
C ILE A 111 -4.89 -24.47 8.02
N SER A 112 -5.95 -25.21 8.34
CA SER A 112 -6.69 -25.96 7.33
C SER A 112 -7.56 -25.02 6.46
N SER A 113 -7.77 -25.38 5.18
CA SER A 113 -8.64 -24.63 4.27
C SER A 113 -10.10 -24.60 4.76
N ARG A 114 -10.54 -25.63 5.51
CA ARG A 114 -11.86 -25.64 6.16
C ARG A 114 -11.95 -24.57 7.24
N TYR A 115 -10.91 -24.44 8.06
CA TYR A 115 -10.86 -23.44 9.13
C TYR A 115 -10.76 -22.02 8.55
N LEU A 116 -9.98 -21.83 7.49
CA LEU A 116 -9.91 -20.56 6.77
C LEU A 116 -11.30 -20.13 6.24
N ARG A 117 -12.04 -21.05 5.60
CA ARG A 117 -13.41 -20.78 5.13
C ARG A 117 -14.35 -20.42 6.29
N LYS A 118 -14.21 -21.09 7.44
CA LYS A 118 -14.99 -20.77 8.65
C LYS A 118 -14.70 -19.37 9.14
N LEU A 119 -13.42 -19.00 9.31
CA LEU A 119 -13.02 -17.66 9.73
C LEU A 119 -13.54 -16.57 8.79
N PHE A 120 -13.45 -16.80 7.48
CA PHE A 120 -14.01 -15.84 6.51
C PHE A 120 -15.53 -15.72 6.60
N ALA A 121 -16.24 -16.82 6.78
CA ALA A 121 -17.70 -16.80 6.95
C ALA A 121 -18.10 -16.05 8.25
N GLU A 122 -17.36 -16.25 9.35
CA GLU A 122 -17.65 -15.61 10.64
C GLU A 122 -17.29 -14.12 10.68
N HIS A 123 -16.16 -13.74 10.08
CA HIS A 123 -15.62 -12.38 10.18
C HIS A 123 -15.91 -11.50 8.96
N VAL A 124 -16.11 -12.10 7.80
CA VAL A 124 -16.30 -11.39 6.52
C VAL A 124 -17.70 -11.65 5.95
N GLY A 125 -18.36 -12.73 6.36
CA GLY A 125 -19.65 -13.14 5.81
C GLY A 125 -19.58 -13.82 4.42
N LEU A 126 -18.36 -14.07 3.90
CA LEU A 126 -18.10 -14.57 2.55
C LEU A 126 -17.01 -15.63 2.54
N SER A 127 -16.94 -16.41 1.47
CA SER A 127 -15.79 -17.28 1.23
C SER A 127 -14.57 -16.48 0.75
N PRO A 128 -13.33 -16.94 1.05
CA PRO A 128 -12.10 -16.33 0.54
C PRO A 128 -12.11 -16.15 -0.98
N LEU A 129 -12.63 -17.14 -1.70
CA LEU A 129 -12.71 -17.12 -3.17
C LEU A 129 -13.62 -16.00 -3.71
N GLN A 130 -14.78 -15.77 -3.07
CA GLN A 130 -15.70 -14.70 -3.45
C GLN A 130 -15.06 -13.31 -3.26
N VAL A 131 -14.40 -13.11 -2.11
CA VAL A 131 -13.67 -11.85 -1.85
C VAL A 131 -12.63 -11.63 -2.95
N TRP A 132 -11.81 -12.63 -3.20
CA TRP A 132 -10.74 -12.53 -4.19
C TRP A 132 -11.24 -12.26 -5.62
N GLN A 133 -12.28 -12.98 -6.05
CA GLN A 133 -12.88 -12.77 -7.38
C GLN A 133 -13.46 -11.37 -7.54
N THR A 134 -14.12 -10.85 -6.50
CA THR A 134 -14.71 -9.52 -6.55
C THR A 134 -13.64 -8.43 -6.66
N GLU A 135 -12.58 -8.49 -5.85
CA GLU A 135 -11.48 -7.52 -5.92
C GLU A 135 -10.80 -7.51 -7.30
N ARG A 136 -10.58 -8.70 -7.88
CA ARG A 136 -9.99 -8.82 -9.22
C ARG A 136 -10.90 -8.30 -10.32
N ALA A 137 -12.20 -8.59 -10.25
CA ALA A 137 -13.16 -8.09 -11.23
C ALA A 137 -13.31 -6.56 -11.15
N LEU A 138 -13.27 -5.99 -9.94
CA LEU A 138 -13.27 -4.54 -9.74
C LEU A 138 -12.02 -3.91 -10.37
N PHE A 139 -10.85 -4.48 -10.14
CA PHE A 139 -9.61 -3.98 -10.76
C PHE A 139 -9.62 -4.11 -12.28
N ALA A 140 -10.08 -5.26 -12.81
CA ALA A 140 -10.24 -5.45 -14.25
C ALA A 140 -11.19 -4.43 -14.88
N PHE A 141 -12.26 -4.07 -14.20
CA PHE A 141 -13.19 -3.04 -14.66
C PHE A 141 -12.49 -1.68 -14.77
N GLY A 142 -11.65 -1.32 -13.78
CA GLY A 142 -10.81 -0.13 -13.83
C GLY A 142 -9.92 -0.12 -15.05
N LEU A 143 -9.16 -1.20 -15.29
CA LEU A 143 -8.27 -1.33 -16.44
C LEU A 143 -9.02 -1.28 -17.79
N LEU A 144 -10.18 -1.92 -17.90
CA LEU A 144 -11.02 -1.85 -19.11
C LEU A 144 -11.43 -0.42 -19.45
N ARG A 145 -11.64 0.42 -18.45
CA ARG A 145 -12.07 1.80 -18.64
C ARG A 145 -10.94 2.81 -18.80
N ASP A 146 -9.84 2.59 -18.10
CA ASP A 146 -8.77 3.57 -17.98
C ASP A 146 -7.60 3.31 -18.94
N THR A 147 -7.53 2.11 -19.53
CA THR A 147 -6.43 1.69 -20.42
C THR A 147 -6.90 1.22 -21.79
N GLY A 148 -5.98 1.22 -22.78
CA GLY A 148 -6.18 0.61 -24.09
C GLY A 148 -5.80 -0.88 -24.15
N LEU A 149 -5.41 -1.51 -23.05
CA LEU A 149 -4.91 -2.89 -23.02
C LEU A 149 -5.89 -3.88 -23.65
N PRO A 150 -5.43 -4.89 -24.41
CA PRO A 150 -6.24 -6.00 -24.86
C PRO A 150 -6.99 -6.67 -23.71
N ILE A 151 -8.19 -7.18 -23.98
CA ILE A 151 -9.03 -7.83 -22.92
C ILE A 151 -8.31 -9.02 -22.29
N ALA A 152 -7.52 -9.77 -23.07
CA ALA A 152 -6.71 -10.85 -22.55
C ALA A 152 -5.67 -10.35 -21.53
N ASP A 153 -4.99 -9.25 -21.85
CA ASP A 153 -3.99 -8.64 -20.95
C ASP A 153 -4.63 -8.09 -19.69
N VAL A 154 -5.83 -7.48 -19.79
CA VAL A 154 -6.61 -7.07 -18.62
C VAL A 154 -6.96 -8.25 -17.73
N ALA A 155 -7.38 -9.39 -18.32
CA ALA A 155 -7.68 -10.60 -17.55
C ALA A 155 -6.45 -11.08 -16.77
N PHE A 156 -5.30 -11.22 -17.43
CA PHE A 156 -4.05 -11.64 -16.80
C PHE A 156 -3.53 -10.59 -15.80
N ALA A 157 -3.54 -9.31 -16.16
CA ALA A 157 -3.18 -8.22 -15.27
C ALA A 157 -4.00 -8.20 -13.97
N SER A 158 -5.24 -8.64 -14.03
CA SER A 158 -6.14 -8.72 -12.87
C SER A 158 -6.04 -10.06 -12.12
N GLY A 159 -5.05 -10.89 -12.45
CA GLY A 159 -4.76 -12.14 -11.75
C GLY A 159 -5.66 -13.33 -12.11
N PHE A 160 -6.35 -13.28 -13.24
CA PHE A 160 -7.05 -14.44 -13.77
C PHE A 160 -6.13 -15.30 -14.64
N ASN A 161 -6.06 -16.59 -14.38
CA ASN A 161 -5.23 -17.53 -15.15
C ASN A 161 -5.90 -18.03 -16.42
N SER A 162 -7.16 -17.61 -16.69
CA SER A 162 -7.94 -18.05 -17.83
C SER A 162 -8.93 -16.99 -18.26
N LEU A 163 -8.89 -16.65 -19.54
CA LEU A 163 -9.83 -15.71 -20.15
C LEU A 163 -11.30 -16.19 -20.02
N ARG A 164 -11.53 -17.52 -20.11
CA ARG A 164 -12.86 -18.11 -19.91
C ARG A 164 -13.39 -17.84 -18.50
N ARG A 165 -12.54 -18.06 -17.47
CA ARG A 165 -12.91 -17.82 -16.07
C ARG A 165 -13.10 -16.33 -15.80
N PHE A 166 -12.24 -15.48 -16.34
CA PHE A 166 -12.39 -14.03 -16.29
C PHE A 166 -13.75 -13.59 -16.84
N ASN A 167 -14.08 -13.97 -18.06
CA ASN A 167 -15.34 -13.60 -18.71
C ASN A 167 -16.56 -14.06 -17.90
N GLY A 168 -16.53 -15.29 -17.34
CA GLY A 168 -17.58 -15.81 -16.48
C GLY A 168 -17.77 -14.97 -15.23
N VAL A 169 -16.72 -14.83 -14.42
CA VAL A 169 -16.75 -14.05 -13.16
C VAL A 169 -17.16 -12.60 -13.42
N PHE A 170 -16.56 -11.97 -14.43
CA PHE A 170 -16.86 -10.58 -14.78
C PHE A 170 -18.33 -10.40 -15.18
N LYS A 171 -18.86 -11.31 -16.01
CA LYS A 171 -20.28 -11.30 -16.42
C LYS A 171 -21.21 -11.54 -15.22
N ASP A 172 -20.85 -12.44 -14.32
CA ASP A 172 -21.66 -12.72 -13.13
C ASP A 172 -21.75 -11.49 -12.21
N ILE A 173 -20.64 -10.78 -12.02
CA ILE A 173 -20.58 -9.59 -11.16
C ILE A 173 -21.20 -8.35 -11.81
N TYR A 174 -20.87 -8.07 -13.08
CA TYR A 174 -21.30 -6.85 -13.75
C TYR A 174 -22.56 -7.00 -14.60
N ARG A 175 -23.06 -8.24 -14.82
CA ARG A 175 -24.14 -8.57 -15.76
C ARG A 175 -23.87 -8.07 -17.19
N ARG A 176 -22.59 -7.93 -17.52
CA ARG A 176 -22.05 -7.43 -18.79
C ARG A 176 -20.75 -8.12 -19.10
N THR A 177 -20.44 -8.20 -20.38
CA THR A 177 -19.15 -8.74 -20.83
C THR A 177 -18.06 -7.66 -20.80
N PRO A 178 -16.76 -8.04 -20.67
CA PRO A 178 -15.64 -7.09 -20.79
C PRO A 178 -15.65 -6.33 -22.12
N THR A 179 -16.07 -6.99 -23.21
CA THR A 179 -16.17 -6.39 -24.55
C THR A 179 -17.21 -5.28 -24.61
N GLU A 180 -18.38 -5.48 -23.97
CA GLU A 180 -19.42 -4.45 -23.91
C GLU A 180 -18.93 -3.21 -23.12
N VAL A 181 -18.23 -3.43 -22.00
CA VAL A 181 -17.64 -2.34 -21.23
C VAL A 181 -16.61 -1.57 -22.05
N ARG A 182 -15.76 -2.29 -22.79
CA ARG A 182 -14.74 -1.69 -23.67
C ARG A 182 -15.35 -0.85 -24.79
N ARG A 183 -16.41 -1.33 -25.45
CA ARG A 183 -17.08 -0.60 -26.55
C ARG A 183 -17.64 0.75 -26.11
N GLU A 184 -18.17 0.86 -24.90
CA GLU A 184 -18.67 2.13 -24.36
C GLU A 184 -17.57 3.16 -24.14
N GLN A 185 -16.32 2.73 -24.07
CA GLN A 185 -15.15 3.61 -23.93
C GLN A 185 -14.48 3.94 -25.25
N ALA A 186 -14.77 3.22 -26.33
CA ALA A 186 -14.09 3.37 -27.61
C ALA A 186 -14.14 4.79 -28.25
N GLY A 187 -14.95 5.69 -27.71
CA GLY A 187 -14.97 7.11 -28.05
C GLY A 187 -14.21 8.02 -27.07
N ARG A 188 -13.63 7.48 -25.99
CA ARG A 188 -13.02 8.28 -24.90
C ARG A 188 -11.53 8.00 -24.64
N THR A 189 -11.03 6.87 -25.07
CA THR A 189 -9.60 6.51 -24.92
C THR A 189 -8.90 6.64 -26.26
N SER A 190 -7.80 7.37 -26.29
CA SER A 190 -6.83 7.34 -27.38
C SER A 190 -6.46 5.87 -27.62
N LYS A 191 -6.47 5.45 -28.88
CA LYS A 191 -5.96 4.13 -29.30
C LYS A 191 -4.44 4.14 -29.09
N THR A 192 -3.99 3.78 -27.93
CA THR A 192 -2.58 3.48 -27.71
C THR A 192 -2.38 2.01 -27.99
N ALA A 193 -1.92 1.74 -29.20
CA ALA A 193 -1.38 0.45 -29.59
C ALA A 193 -0.06 0.24 -28.84
N ASP A 194 0.22 -1.01 -28.59
CA ASP A 194 1.37 -1.65 -27.97
C ASP A 194 2.70 -1.35 -28.75
N SER A 195 3.04 -0.07 -28.90
CA SER A 195 4.40 0.35 -29.25
C SER A 195 5.05 0.77 -27.92
N GLY A 196 6.09 0.08 -27.49
CA GLY A 196 6.75 0.21 -26.18
C GLY A 196 7.25 1.61 -25.76
N ALA A 197 6.74 2.65 -26.39
CA ALA A 197 7.05 4.05 -26.14
C ALA A 197 5.98 4.78 -25.30
N GLU A 198 4.72 4.31 -25.22
CA GLU A 198 3.69 4.99 -24.46
C GLU A 198 3.37 4.26 -23.15
N PRO A 199 3.26 5.00 -22.03
CA PRO A 199 2.96 4.41 -20.72
C PRO A 199 1.53 3.90 -20.63
N VAL A 200 1.33 2.81 -19.91
CA VAL A 200 0.00 2.44 -19.45
C VAL A 200 -0.36 3.31 -18.25
N ARG A 201 -1.50 4.02 -18.34
CA ARG A 201 -2.01 4.87 -17.27
C ARG A 201 -3.06 4.15 -16.46
N MET A 202 -2.93 4.19 -15.13
CA MET A 202 -3.96 3.75 -14.19
C MET A 202 -4.13 4.78 -13.07
N TYR A 203 -5.25 4.66 -12.34
CA TYR A 203 -5.58 5.60 -11.28
C TYR A 203 -5.79 4.86 -9.96
N LEU A 204 -5.18 5.39 -8.88
CA LEU A 204 -5.29 4.87 -7.53
C LEU A 204 -6.02 5.88 -6.66
N SER A 205 -7.26 5.58 -6.28
CA SER A 205 -8.02 6.42 -5.36
C SER A 205 -7.54 6.23 -3.93
N TYR A 206 -7.63 7.28 -3.14
CA TYR A 206 -7.37 7.29 -1.70
C TYR A 206 -8.55 7.89 -0.95
N ARG A 207 -8.58 7.73 0.36
CA ARG A 207 -9.53 8.41 1.24
C ARG A 207 -8.94 9.77 1.62
N PRO A 208 -9.61 10.91 1.27
CA PRO A 208 -9.09 12.22 1.64
C PRO A 208 -9.13 12.44 3.17
N PRO A 209 -8.25 13.32 3.68
CA PRO A 209 -7.24 14.07 2.96
C PRO A 209 -5.96 13.28 2.66
N LEU A 210 -5.14 13.78 1.72
CA LEU A 210 -3.78 13.31 1.43
C LEU A 210 -2.87 14.54 1.34
N ASP A 211 -1.84 14.58 2.16
CA ASP A 211 -0.79 15.59 2.09
C ASP A 211 0.31 15.11 1.15
N TRP A 212 0.10 15.33 -0.14
CA TRP A 212 1.03 14.90 -1.18
C TRP A 212 2.39 15.61 -1.10
N PRO A 213 2.46 16.93 -0.88
CA PRO A 213 3.73 17.63 -0.68
C PRO A 213 4.56 17.05 0.46
N GLN A 214 3.96 16.79 1.61
CA GLN A 214 4.65 16.23 2.77
C GLN A 214 5.20 14.82 2.47
N LEU A 215 4.44 13.98 1.75
CA LEU A 215 4.92 12.67 1.31
C LEU A 215 6.10 12.80 0.36
N LEU A 216 6.04 13.72 -0.61
CA LEU A 216 7.14 13.95 -1.54
C LEU A 216 8.39 14.46 -0.84
N GLU A 217 8.29 15.42 0.08
CA GLU A 217 9.43 15.89 0.89
C GLU A 217 10.07 14.74 1.66
N PHE A 218 9.25 13.86 2.23
CA PHE A 218 9.74 12.71 2.96
C PHE A 218 10.54 11.76 2.06
N PHE A 219 10.03 11.46 0.85
CA PHE A 219 10.72 10.61 -0.11
C PHE A 219 11.94 11.32 -0.71
N ALA A 220 11.88 12.61 -1.04
CA ALA A 220 12.98 13.37 -1.63
C ALA A 220 14.28 13.28 -0.82
N ALA A 221 14.16 13.35 0.52
CA ALA A 221 15.31 13.21 1.41
C ALA A 221 15.95 11.80 1.42
N ARG A 222 15.33 10.82 0.72
CA ARG A 222 15.68 9.39 0.77
C ARG A 222 15.79 8.72 -0.59
N THR A 223 15.67 9.48 -1.67
CA THR A 223 15.76 8.97 -3.05
C THR A 223 17.15 8.40 -3.35
N LEU A 224 17.19 7.27 -4.03
CA LEU A 224 18.41 6.65 -4.52
C LEU A 224 18.66 7.09 -5.97
N PRO A 225 19.82 7.71 -6.28
CA PRO A 225 20.16 8.14 -7.64
C PRO A 225 20.03 7.00 -8.64
N GLY A 226 19.38 7.27 -9.80
CA GLY A 226 19.15 6.28 -10.84
C GLY A 226 18.01 5.29 -10.58
N ILE A 227 17.49 5.23 -9.35
CA ILE A 227 16.37 4.35 -8.94
C ILE A 227 15.13 5.15 -8.61
N GLU A 228 15.27 6.18 -7.77
CA GLU A 228 14.15 7.01 -7.31
C GLU A 228 14.43 8.48 -7.64
N GLN A 229 13.39 9.20 -7.97
CA GLN A 229 13.43 10.64 -8.17
C GLN A 229 12.15 11.28 -7.65
N VAL A 230 12.29 12.41 -6.98
CA VAL A 230 11.20 13.32 -6.67
C VAL A 230 11.47 14.64 -7.36
N VAL A 231 10.50 15.12 -8.10
CA VAL A 231 10.53 16.46 -8.72
C VAL A 231 9.44 17.28 -8.06
N MET A 232 9.83 18.32 -7.34
CA MET A 232 8.88 19.26 -6.74
C MET A 232 8.40 20.21 -7.85
N GLY A 233 7.09 20.39 -7.98
CA GLY A 233 6.50 21.35 -8.90
C GLY A 233 6.52 22.78 -8.35
N GLU A 234 6.23 23.78 -9.19
CA GLU A 234 5.98 25.16 -8.74
C GLU A 234 4.80 25.19 -7.74
N ASP A 235 3.74 24.46 -8.07
CA ASP A 235 2.67 24.09 -7.15
C ASP A 235 3.08 22.77 -6.48
N PRO A 236 3.22 22.72 -5.16
CA PRO A 236 3.63 21.52 -4.43
C PRO A 236 2.73 20.29 -4.69
N GLU A 237 1.44 20.52 -4.99
CA GLU A 237 0.50 19.44 -5.34
C GLU A 237 0.77 18.80 -6.70
N GLN A 238 1.53 19.46 -7.58
CA GLN A 238 1.91 18.98 -8.91
C GLN A 238 3.23 18.20 -8.91
N GLY A 239 3.84 18.01 -7.75
CA GLY A 239 5.07 17.24 -7.64
C GLY A 239 4.94 15.80 -8.15
N LEU A 240 6.05 15.26 -8.62
CA LEU A 240 6.17 13.94 -9.23
C LEU A 240 7.06 13.03 -8.38
N TYR A 241 6.60 11.81 -8.14
CA TYR A 241 7.45 10.70 -7.69
C TYR A 241 7.72 9.75 -8.85
N GLN A 242 8.96 9.35 -9.04
CA GLN A 242 9.38 8.39 -10.06
C GLN A 242 10.27 7.32 -9.43
N ARG A 243 10.12 6.06 -9.90
CA ARG A 243 11.05 4.98 -9.54
C ARG A 243 11.11 3.89 -10.59
N THR A 244 12.22 3.17 -10.57
CA THR A 244 12.42 1.94 -11.34
C THR A 244 11.86 0.74 -10.61
N PHE A 245 11.58 -0.32 -11.34
CA PHE A 245 11.15 -1.60 -10.79
C PHE A 245 11.58 -2.77 -11.68
N GLU A 246 11.72 -3.93 -11.04
CA GLU A 246 11.72 -5.23 -11.71
C GLU A 246 10.63 -6.09 -11.07
N LEU A 247 9.64 -6.50 -11.86
CA LEU A 247 8.50 -7.30 -11.42
C LEU A 247 8.18 -8.34 -12.50
N GLU A 248 7.99 -9.60 -12.15
CA GLU A 248 7.68 -10.66 -13.11
C GLU A 248 8.67 -10.72 -14.30
N GLY A 249 9.95 -10.45 -14.05
CA GLY A 249 10.97 -10.37 -15.09
C GLY A 249 10.82 -9.16 -16.03
N GLN A 250 9.91 -8.24 -15.73
CA GLN A 250 9.74 -6.98 -16.47
C GLN A 250 10.45 -5.86 -15.74
N ARG A 251 11.37 -5.20 -16.44
CA ARG A 251 12.03 -3.97 -15.98
C ARG A 251 11.29 -2.76 -16.52
N GLY A 252 11.17 -1.74 -15.69
CA GLY A 252 10.46 -0.56 -16.09
C GLY A 252 10.62 0.62 -15.15
N LEU A 253 9.93 1.68 -15.53
CA LEU A 253 9.84 2.93 -14.80
C LEU A 253 8.37 3.22 -14.52
N LEU A 254 8.08 3.76 -13.36
CA LEU A 254 6.77 4.32 -13.04
C LEU A 254 6.89 5.78 -12.64
N ARG A 255 5.85 6.55 -12.96
CA ARG A 255 5.68 7.95 -12.55
C ARG A 255 4.34 8.12 -11.87
N VAL A 256 4.32 8.85 -10.77
CA VAL A 256 3.11 9.08 -9.96
C VAL A 256 2.90 10.56 -9.77
N ARG A 257 1.69 11.04 -10.10
CA ARG A 257 1.25 12.42 -9.91
C ARG A 257 -0.04 12.47 -9.12
N HIS A 258 -0.22 13.53 -8.38
CA HIS A 258 -1.44 13.76 -7.62
C HIS A 258 -2.52 14.42 -8.46
N GLN A 259 -3.76 13.98 -8.30
CA GLN A 259 -4.96 14.61 -8.85
C GLN A 259 -5.93 14.95 -7.71
N PRO A 260 -5.68 16.05 -6.95
CA PRO A 260 -6.41 16.35 -5.70
C PRO A 260 -7.92 16.51 -5.92
N HIS A 261 -8.34 17.12 -7.03
CA HIS A 261 -9.78 17.31 -7.33
C HIS A 261 -10.55 16.00 -7.57
N LYS A 262 -9.84 14.89 -7.76
CA LYS A 262 -10.43 13.56 -8.00
C LYS A 262 -10.12 12.55 -6.90
N ASP A 263 -9.46 12.98 -5.82
CA ASP A 263 -9.00 12.14 -4.70
C ASP A 263 -8.27 10.89 -5.18
N ARG A 264 -7.30 11.06 -6.11
CA ARG A 264 -6.58 9.93 -6.70
C ARG A 264 -5.16 10.30 -7.13
N LEU A 265 -4.33 9.29 -7.26
CA LEU A 265 -3.03 9.36 -7.92
C LEU A 265 -3.17 8.87 -9.36
N GLU A 266 -2.52 9.54 -10.30
CA GLU A 266 -2.29 9.07 -11.66
C GLU A 266 -0.95 8.35 -11.71
N VAL A 267 -0.95 7.14 -12.22
CA VAL A 267 0.24 6.28 -12.33
C VAL A 267 0.48 5.97 -13.80
N GLU A 268 1.66 6.32 -14.30
CA GLU A 268 2.16 5.96 -15.61
C GLU A 268 3.19 4.83 -15.45
N VAL A 269 3.00 3.73 -16.14
CA VAL A 269 3.87 2.55 -16.10
C VAL A 269 4.51 2.33 -17.46
N PHE A 270 5.83 2.42 -17.51
CA PHE A 270 6.66 2.20 -18.71
C PHE A 270 7.35 0.84 -18.56
N ALA A 271 6.88 -0.16 -19.27
CA ALA A 271 7.48 -1.49 -19.35
C ALA A 271 7.05 -2.18 -20.64
N SER A 272 7.87 -3.12 -21.13
CA SER A 272 7.61 -3.84 -22.39
C SER A 272 6.29 -4.61 -22.39
N ARG A 273 5.90 -5.16 -21.24
CA ARG A 273 4.65 -5.87 -21.00
C ARG A 273 3.95 -5.28 -19.77
N SER A 274 3.61 -4.00 -19.86
CA SER A 274 3.04 -3.26 -18.71
C SER A 274 1.86 -3.96 -18.06
N GLY A 275 0.97 -4.60 -18.82
CA GLY A 275 -0.18 -5.33 -18.29
C GLY A 275 0.20 -6.40 -17.24
N ALA A 276 1.35 -7.08 -17.41
CA ALA A 276 1.76 -8.15 -16.52
C ALA A 276 2.04 -7.66 -15.08
N VAL A 277 2.47 -6.42 -14.90
CA VAL A 277 2.94 -5.87 -13.63
C VAL A 277 1.94 -4.95 -12.92
N LEU A 278 0.85 -4.54 -13.58
CA LEU A 278 -0.06 -3.50 -13.07
C LEU A 278 -0.65 -3.82 -11.70
N TYR A 279 -1.01 -5.08 -11.45
CA TYR A 279 -1.57 -5.48 -10.16
C TYR A 279 -0.56 -5.28 -9.03
N GLN A 280 0.68 -5.74 -9.22
CA GLN A 280 1.75 -5.59 -8.23
C GLN A 280 2.16 -4.13 -8.06
N VAL A 281 2.25 -3.36 -9.15
CA VAL A 281 2.49 -1.90 -9.09
C VAL A 281 1.41 -1.21 -8.26
N ARG A 282 0.13 -1.53 -8.50
CA ARG A 282 -0.99 -1.02 -7.71
C ARG A 282 -0.81 -1.29 -6.22
N GLU A 283 -0.58 -2.55 -5.85
CA GLU A 283 -0.49 -2.96 -4.44
C GLU A 283 0.73 -2.35 -3.74
N ARG A 284 1.87 -2.27 -4.43
CA ARG A 284 3.08 -1.65 -3.90
C ARG A 284 2.91 -0.14 -3.71
N LEU A 285 2.30 0.57 -4.66
CA LEU A 285 2.03 2.01 -4.54
C LEU A 285 1.00 2.33 -3.47
N ARG A 286 -0.03 1.49 -3.30
CA ARG A 286 -1.00 1.66 -2.21
C ARG A 286 -0.32 1.63 -0.85
N ARG A 287 0.63 0.71 -0.65
CA ARG A 287 1.43 0.63 0.57
C ARG A 287 2.45 1.76 0.68
N LEU A 288 3.14 2.09 -0.41
CA LEU A 288 4.17 3.13 -0.43
C LEU A 288 3.61 4.49 0.01
N PHE A 289 2.40 4.85 -0.45
CA PHE A 289 1.74 6.11 -0.14
C PHE A 289 0.64 5.98 0.93
N ASP A 290 0.49 4.80 1.53
CA ASP A 290 -0.51 4.54 2.58
C ASP A 290 -1.94 4.94 2.16
N LEU A 291 -2.34 4.59 0.94
CA LEU A 291 -3.59 5.05 0.32
C LEU A 291 -4.84 4.49 0.98
N ASP A 292 -4.71 3.39 1.74
CA ASP A 292 -5.81 2.73 2.43
C ASP A 292 -6.07 3.26 3.84
N ALA A 293 -5.15 4.07 4.38
CA ALA A 293 -5.28 4.61 5.73
C ALA A 293 -6.51 5.51 5.88
N ASP A 294 -7.16 5.41 7.03
CA ASP A 294 -8.18 6.33 7.47
C ASP A 294 -7.56 7.44 8.32
N SER A 295 -7.05 8.46 7.65
CA SER A 295 -6.34 9.56 8.32
C SER A 295 -7.20 10.28 9.34
N GLU A 296 -8.52 10.31 9.19
CA GLU A 296 -9.43 10.94 10.15
C GLU A 296 -9.56 10.11 11.43
N GLU A 297 -9.74 8.80 11.30
CA GLU A 297 -9.79 7.90 12.46
C GLU A 297 -8.47 7.94 13.24
N ILE A 298 -7.34 7.84 12.52
CA ILE A 298 -6.00 7.92 13.11
C ILE A 298 -5.80 9.25 13.83
N ARG A 299 -6.15 10.35 13.17
CA ARG A 299 -6.06 11.71 13.73
C ARG A 299 -6.89 11.86 15.00
N ASN A 300 -8.16 11.43 14.96
CA ASN A 300 -9.08 11.56 16.10
C ASN A 300 -8.57 10.76 17.31
N HIS A 301 -8.03 9.57 17.08
CA HIS A 301 -7.45 8.76 18.14
C HIS A 301 -6.21 9.42 18.75
N LEU A 302 -5.26 9.85 17.91
CA LEU A 302 -4.00 10.42 18.37
C LEU A 302 -4.13 11.82 18.95
N ALA A 303 -5.16 12.59 18.59
CA ALA A 303 -5.46 13.91 19.14
C ALA A 303 -5.83 13.88 20.65
N ALA A 304 -6.09 12.72 21.22
CA ALA A 304 -6.26 12.57 22.67
C ALA A 304 -4.94 12.86 23.46
N ASP A 305 -3.79 12.72 22.83
CA ASP A 305 -2.50 13.11 23.41
C ASP A 305 -2.20 14.58 23.10
N PRO A 306 -2.01 15.47 24.11
CA PRO A 306 -1.81 16.91 23.88
C PRO A 306 -0.62 17.25 23.01
N LEU A 307 0.49 16.48 23.10
CA LEU A 307 1.68 16.68 22.25
C LEU A 307 1.39 16.38 20.79
N LEU A 308 0.68 15.28 20.52
CA LEU A 308 0.32 14.90 19.18
C LEU A 308 -0.78 15.80 18.60
N ALA A 309 -1.72 16.26 19.45
CA ALA A 309 -2.75 17.22 19.04
C ALA A 309 -2.15 18.52 18.51
N GLU A 310 -1.09 19.05 19.14
CA GLU A 310 -0.38 20.25 18.63
C GLU A 310 0.20 20.00 17.23
N VAL A 311 0.85 18.86 17.01
CA VAL A 311 1.43 18.51 15.69
C VAL A 311 0.34 18.34 14.63
N LEU A 312 -0.79 17.76 14.99
CA LEU A 312 -1.93 17.52 14.11
C LEU A 312 -2.64 18.81 13.65
N THR A 313 -2.37 19.96 14.27
CA THR A 313 -2.83 21.26 13.73
C THR A 313 -2.09 21.63 12.44
N HIS A 314 -0.87 21.10 12.24
CA HIS A 314 -0.01 21.36 11.09
C HIS A 314 0.02 20.16 10.10
N SER A 315 -0.38 18.97 10.53
CA SER A 315 -0.44 17.77 9.70
C SER A 315 -1.86 17.22 9.66
N GLN A 316 -2.62 17.61 8.63
CA GLN A 316 -4.04 17.26 8.56
C GLN A 316 -4.30 15.82 8.12
N ALA A 317 -3.32 15.17 7.51
CA ALA A 317 -3.45 13.85 6.89
C ALA A 317 -2.27 12.95 7.26
N PRO A 318 -2.20 12.44 8.51
CA PRO A 318 -1.13 11.52 8.85
C PRO A 318 -1.18 10.28 7.95
N ARG A 319 -0.11 10.08 7.16
CA ARG A 319 0.10 8.91 6.32
C ARG A 319 1.45 8.31 6.68
N LEU A 320 1.51 6.99 6.72
CA LEU A 320 2.74 6.26 7.00
C LEU A 320 3.46 5.99 5.68
N PRO A 321 4.54 6.75 5.32
CA PRO A 321 5.27 6.47 4.09
C PRO A 321 5.84 5.06 4.15
N GLY A 322 5.36 4.17 3.31
CA GLY A 322 5.76 2.77 3.24
C GLY A 322 7.06 2.56 2.46
N ALA A 323 7.27 1.31 2.07
CA ALA A 323 8.37 0.89 1.21
C ALA A 323 7.84 0.25 -0.07
N TRP A 324 8.60 0.42 -1.15
CA TRP A 324 8.32 -0.28 -2.41
C TRP A 324 8.52 -1.77 -2.27
N ASP A 325 9.61 -2.15 -1.63
CA ASP A 325 9.99 -3.52 -1.38
C ASP A 325 10.48 -3.70 0.06
N PRO A 326 9.99 -4.67 0.84
CA PRO A 326 10.38 -4.86 2.23
C PRO A 326 11.86 -5.25 2.40
N PHE A 327 12.40 -6.08 1.49
CA PHE A 327 13.82 -6.48 1.52
C PHE A 327 14.74 -5.28 1.30
N GLU A 328 14.49 -4.52 0.21
CA GLU A 328 15.19 -3.25 -0.05
C GLU A 328 15.19 -2.37 1.20
N TYR A 329 14.00 -2.20 1.80
CA TYR A 329 13.85 -1.30 2.93
C TYR A 329 14.61 -1.78 4.17
N ALA A 330 14.55 -3.08 4.48
CA ALA A 330 15.29 -3.65 5.62
C ALA A 330 16.81 -3.51 5.43
N LEU A 331 17.30 -3.75 4.22
CA LEU A 331 18.70 -3.56 3.89
C LEU A 331 19.13 -2.09 4.07
N ARG A 332 18.32 -1.14 3.59
CA ARG A 332 18.53 0.32 3.77
C ARG A 332 18.49 0.71 5.26
N ALA A 333 17.63 0.10 6.07
CA ALA A 333 17.56 0.34 7.51
C ALA A 333 18.83 -0.15 8.24
N ILE A 334 19.35 -1.32 7.85
CA ILE A 334 20.63 -1.86 8.38
C ILE A 334 21.79 -0.93 7.99
N LEU A 335 21.85 -0.48 6.73
CA LEU A 335 22.84 0.49 6.27
C LEU A 335 22.79 1.81 7.05
N GLY A 336 21.57 2.22 7.44
CA GLY A 336 21.31 3.49 8.13
C GLY A 336 21.53 3.49 9.63
N GLN A 337 21.89 2.35 10.24
CA GLN A 337 22.12 2.29 11.69
C GLN A 337 23.19 3.29 12.13
N GLN A 338 22.86 4.13 13.14
CA GLN A 338 23.78 5.09 13.78
C GLN A 338 24.43 6.14 12.86
N ILE A 339 23.84 6.41 11.69
CA ILE A 339 24.30 7.45 10.77
C ILE A 339 23.13 8.35 10.32
N SER A 340 23.44 9.48 9.71
CA SER A 340 22.41 10.38 9.16
C SER A 340 21.68 9.78 7.97
N VAL A 341 20.45 10.25 7.72
CA VAL A 341 19.65 9.84 6.55
C VAL A 341 20.42 10.07 5.24
N ALA A 342 21.10 11.21 5.10
CA ALA A 342 21.90 11.52 3.91
C ALA A 342 23.05 10.52 3.69
N ALA A 343 23.79 10.18 4.77
CA ALA A 343 24.86 9.18 4.69
C ALA A 343 24.32 7.79 4.34
N ALA A 344 23.20 7.38 4.95
CA ALA A 344 22.55 6.11 4.67
C ALA A 344 22.10 6.02 3.20
N THR A 345 21.50 7.08 2.66
CA THR A 345 21.06 7.17 1.26
C THR A 345 22.26 7.09 0.30
N THR A 346 23.36 7.77 0.62
CA THR A 346 24.59 7.71 -0.18
C THR A 346 25.15 6.28 -0.24
N ILE A 347 25.23 5.59 0.91
CA ILE A 347 25.76 4.21 0.96
C ILE A 347 24.80 3.26 0.23
N ALA A 348 23.49 3.39 0.44
CA ALA A 348 22.50 2.57 -0.26
C ALA A 348 22.56 2.77 -1.78
N GLY A 349 22.77 3.99 -2.26
CA GLY A 349 23.03 4.28 -3.67
C GLY A 349 24.25 3.55 -4.21
N ARG A 350 25.38 3.55 -3.45
CA ARG A 350 26.60 2.80 -3.82
C ARG A 350 26.35 1.28 -3.88
N VAL A 351 25.58 0.73 -2.94
CA VAL A 351 25.17 -0.70 -2.99
C VAL A 351 24.37 -0.97 -4.27
N ALA A 352 23.42 -0.12 -4.60
CA ALA A 352 22.60 -0.28 -5.78
C ALA A 352 23.43 -0.23 -7.08
N HIS A 353 24.38 0.68 -7.18
CA HIS A 353 25.27 0.77 -8.35
C HIS A 353 26.29 -0.36 -8.42
N ALA A 354 26.77 -0.88 -7.29
CA ALA A 354 27.79 -1.92 -7.26
C ALA A 354 27.22 -3.31 -7.53
N TYR A 355 25.98 -3.59 -7.11
CA TYR A 355 25.39 -4.93 -7.13
C TYR A 355 24.05 -5.02 -7.87
N GLY A 356 23.40 -3.89 -8.15
CA GLY A 356 22.15 -3.84 -8.90
C GLY A 356 22.36 -3.96 -10.42
N ALA A 357 21.27 -4.22 -11.11
CA ALA A 357 21.27 -4.25 -12.58
C ALA A 357 20.91 -2.86 -13.15
N SER A 358 21.44 -2.52 -14.31
CA SER A 358 21.03 -1.36 -15.08
C SER A 358 20.17 -1.76 -16.27
N PHE A 359 19.39 -0.80 -16.78
CA PHE A 359 18.67 -0.92 -18.03
C PHE A 359 18.47 0.45 -18.69
N ALA A 360 18.44 0.50 -20.02
CA ALA A 360 18.13 1.70 -20.76
C ALA A 360 16.62 1.94 -20.76
N GLY A 361 16.19 3.13 -20.32
CA GLY A 361 14.81 3.57 -20.42
C GLY A 361 14.40 3.89 -21.86
N ALA A 362 13.11 3.95 -22.12
CA ALA A 362 12.58 4.37 -23.43
C ALA A 362 12.94 5.82 -23.80
N ASP A 363 13.34 6.62 -22.81
CA ASP A 363 13.83 7.98 -22.95
C ASP A 363 15.35 8.07 -23.23
N GLY A 364 16.03 6.93 -23.40
CA GLY A 364 17.47 6.85 -23.63
C GLY A 364 18.32 7.11 -22.38
N VAL A 365 17.73 7.18 -21.21
CA VAL A 365 18.42 7.35 -19.92
C VAL A 365 18.73 5.98 -19.33
N ASP A 366 19.94 5.81 -18.79
CA ASP A 366 20.30 4.62 -18.05
C ASP A 366 19.75 4.70 -16.62
N TYR A 367 18.97 3.68 -16.26
CA TYR A 367 18.37 3.50 -14.94
C TYR A 367 18.96 2.31 -14.21
N TRP A 368 18.87 2.34 -12.89
CA TRP A 368 19.34 1.28 -12.01
C TRP A 368 18.18 0.62 -11.30
N LEU A 369 18.37 -0.64 -10.93
CA LEU A 369 17.47 -1.42 -10.08
C LEU A 369 18.16 -1.67 -8.75
N PHE A 370 17.42 -1.66 -7.65
CA PHE A 370 17.96 -2.10 -6.37
C PHE A 370 18.24 -3.60 -6.43
N PRO A 371 19.40 -4.08 -5.91
CA PRO A 371 19.77 -5.48 -6.02
C PRO A 371 18.84 -6.39 -5.21
N THR A 372 18.58 -7.59 -5.74
CA THR A 372 17.83 -8.65 -5.05
C THR A 372 18.72 -9.36 -4.02
N ALA A 373 18.11 -10.21 -3.16
CA ALA A 373 18.87 -11.02 -2.21
C ALA A 373 19.83 -11.98 -2.93
N GLU A 374 19.43 -12.54 -4.07
CA GLU A 374 20.26 -13.43 -4.89
C GLU A 374 21.48 -12.70 -5.44
N GLN A 375 21.34 -11.47 -5.91
CA GLN A 375 22.45 -10.65 -6.41
C GLN A 375 23.42 -10.24 -5.30
N LEU A 376 22.96 -10.19 -4.05
CA LEU A 376 23.77 -9.88 -2.88
C LEU A 376 24.34 -11.09 -2.17
N SER A 377 24.06 -12.32 -2.60
CA SER A 377 24.48 -13.55 -1.94
C SER A 377 26.00 -13.64 -1.74
N GLU A 378 26.77 -13.20 -2.74
CA GLU A 378 28.23 -13.20 -2.74
C GLU A 378 28.84 -11.80 -2.48
N ALA A 379 28.03 -10.82 -2.08
CA ALA A 379 28.51 -9.45 -1.90
C ALA A 379 29.41 -9.31 -0.65
N ASP A 380 30.59 -8.76 -0.83
CA ASP A 380 31.49 -8.48 0.28
C ASP A 380 31.30 -7.10 0.92
N PHE A 381 30.58 -6.21 0.21
CA PHE A 381 30.31 -4.82 0.59
C PHE A 381 31.59 -3.98 0.81
N SER A 382 32.72 -4.39 0.26
CA SER A 382 33.98 -3.62 0.37
C SER A 382 33.97 -2.38 -0.53
N GLY A 383 34.74 -1.37 -0.18
CA GLY A 383 34.95 -0.17 -1.02
C GLY A 383 33.75 0.80 -1.14
N ILE A 384 32.59 0.49 -0.58
CA ILE A 384 31.36 1.29 -0.71
C ILE A 384 31.01 2.12 0.55
N GLY A 385 31.90 2.12 1.56
CA GLY A 385 31.73 2.90 2.79
C GLY A 385 30.96 2.15 3.90
N VAL A 386 30.86 0.83 3.79
CA VAL A 386 30.25 -0.06 4.79
C VAL A 386 31.34 -0.58 5.73
N THR A 387 31.14 -0.48 7.05
CA THR A 387 32.05 -1.06 8.02
C THR A 387 32.00 -2.60 8.00
N ARG A 388 33.12 -3.26 8.40
CA ARG A 388 33.18 -4.74 8.43
C ARG A 388 32.05 -5.36 9.28
N ALA A 389 31.74 -4.76 10.42
CA ALA A 389 30.67 -5.25 11.28
C ALA A 389 29.31 -5.17 10.57
N ARG A 390 29.01 -4.04 9.91
CA ARG A 390 27.76 -3.85 9.15
C ARG A 390 27.70 -4.75 7.93
N ALA A 391 28.83 -4.96 7.21
CA ALA A 391 28.92 -5.93 6.11
C ALA A 391 28.57 -7.34 6.57
N ASN A 392 29.02 -7.75 7.76
CA ASN A 392 28.65 -9.05 8.34
C ASN A 392 27.15 -9.13 8.63
N THR A 393 26.56 -8.09 9.23
CA THR A 393 25.09 -8.04 9.47
C THR A 393 24.31 -8.12 8.16
N LEU A 394 24.74 -7.42 7.11
CA LEU A 394 24.09 -7.46 5.79
C LEU A 394 24.17 -8.88 5.18
N ARG A 395 25.33 -9.54 5.20
CA ARG A 395 25.47 -10.91 4.70
C ARG A 395 24.59 -11.89 5.46
N THR A 396 24.55 -11.78 6.79
CA THR A 396 23.67 -12.62 7.61
C THR A 396 22.19 -12.37 7.27
N PHE A 397 21.78 -11.12 7.09
CA PHE A 397 20.42 -10.78 6.71
C PHE A 397 20.05 -11.30 5.30
N VAL A 398 20.96 -11.17 4.32
CA VAL A 398 20.77 -11.71 2.97
C VAL A 398 20.64 -13.24 3.01
N ALA A 399 21.54 -13.94 3.73
CA ALA A 399 21.47 -15.39 3.89
C ALA A 399 20.17 -15.85 4.55
N ALA A 400 19.74 -15.19 5.62
CA ALA A 400 18.48 -15.49 6.31
C ALA A 400 17.23 -15.21 5.43
N THR A 401 17.32 -14.23 4.53
CA THR A 401 16.27 -13.98 3.53
C THR A 401 16.20 -15.10 2.52
N LEU A 402 17.34 -15.54 1.99
CA LEU A 402 17.41 -16.64 1.00
C LEU A 402 17.02 -18.00 1.57
N SER A 403 17.33 -18.26 2.85
CA SER A 403 16.91 -19.48 3.54
C SER A 403 15.44 -19.51 3.96
N GLY A 404 14.75 -18.35 3.90
CA GLY A 404 13.37 -18.20 4.37
C GLY A 404 13.22 -18.06 5.89
N GLU A 405 14.31 -17.85 6.63
CA GLU A 405 14.25 -17.53 8.07
C GLU A 405 13.61 -16.17 8.34
N ILE A 406 13.76 -15.23 7.40
CA ILE A 406 13.06 -13.95 7.40
C ILE A 406 11.82 -14.05 6.51
N ASP A 407 10.66 -14.03 7.14
CA ASP A 407 9.35 -14.01 6.45
C ASP A 407 8.80 -12.59 6.38
N PHE A 408 8.84 -11.96 5.21
CA PHE A 408 8.24 -10.63 4.99
C PHE A 408 6.70 -10.64 5.04
N ASP A 409 6.09 -11.81 5.13
CA ASP A 409 4.67 -12.03 5.36
C ASP A 409 4.38 -12.45 6.82
N ALA A 410 5.31 -12.16 7.73
CA ALA A 410 5.17 -12.46 9.15
C ALA A 410 3.76 -12.13 9.68
N PRO A 411 3.15 -13.01 10.49
CA PRO A 411 1.75 -12.90 10.88
C PRO A 411 1.46 -11.66 11.74
N ASP A 412 2.46 -11.20 12.49
CA ASP A 412 2.34 -10.12 13.46
C ASP A 412 3.69 -9.47 13.73
N LEU A 413 3.63 -8.34 14.43
CA LEU A 413 4.80 -7.55 14.81
C LEU A 413 5.77 -8.34 15.69
N GLU A 414 5.28 -9.15 16.62
CA GLU A 414 6.11 -9.92 17.55
C GLU A 414 6.94 -10.96 16.80
N THR A 415 6.32 -11.72 15.90
CA THR A 415 6.99 -12.71 15.06
C THR A 415 8.06 -12.05 14.19
N TRP A 416 7.74 -10.93 13.52
CA TRP A 416 8.72 -10.17 12.75
C TRP A 416 9.91 -9.72 13.61
N CYS A 417 9.63 -9.08 14.75
CA CYS A 417 10.69 -8.57 15.63
C CYS A 417 11.58 -9.73 16.14
N ARG A 418 11.01 -10.88 16.47
CA ARG A 418 11.76 -12.07 16.89
C ARG A 418 12.69 -12.58 15.79
N GLN A 419 12.20 -12.71 14.55
CA GLN A 419 13.02 -13.10 13.41
C GLN A 419 14.17 -12.12 13.18
N MET A 420 13.89 -10.83 13.13
CA MET A 420 14.90 -9.81 12.88
C MET A 420 15.94 -9.71 13.99
N THR A 421 15.53 -9.73 15.25
CA THR A 421 16.45 -9.60 16.39
C THR A 421 17.25 -10.87 16.69
N ALA A 422 16.89 -12.00 16.11
CA ALA A 422 17.71 -13.21 16.14
C ALA A 422 19.01 -13.05 15.31
N LEU A 423 19.02 -12.12 14.36
CA LEU A 423 20.20 -11.91 13.50
C LEU A 423 21.24 -11.00 14.20
N PRO A 424 22.53 -11.40 14.21
CA PRO A 424 23.61 -10.60 14.78
C PRO A 424 23.68 -9.19 14.16
N GLY A 425 23.73 -8.16 15.02
CA GLY A 425 23.81 -6.78 14.61
C GLY A 425 22.47 -6.10 14.30
N ILE A 426 21.35 -6.81 14.46
CA ILE A 426 20.01 -6.27 14.34
C ILE A 426 19.35 -6.16 15.71
N GLY A 427 19.12 -4.93 16.17
CA GLY A 427 18.44 -4.64 17.42
C GLY A 427 16.96 -4.32 17.22
N ASP A 428 16.26 -4.12 18.35
CA ASP A 428 14.82 -3.81 18.38
C ASP A 428 14.47 -2.58 17.52
N TRP A 429 15.29 -1.52 17.54
CA TRP A 429 15.05 -0.34 16.70
C TRP A 429 14.92 -0.71 15.22
N THR A 430 15.86 -1.49 14.70
CA THR A 430 15.83 -1.90 13.28
C THR A 430 14.62 -2.77 12.98
N ALA A 431 14.29 -3.71 13.88
CA ALA A 431 13.13 -4.58 13.75
C ALA A 431 11.81 -3.79 13.73
N GLN A 432 11.62 -2.86 14.67
CA GLN A 432 10.44 -2.01 14.75
C GLN A 432 10.34 -1.03 13.56
N TYR A 433 11.46 -0.43 13.16
CA TYR A 433 11.49 0.52 12.05
C TYR A 433 11.20 -0.16 10.70
N THR A 434 11.70 -1.37 10.50
CA THR A 434 11.40 -2.17 9.31
C THR A 434 9.96 -2.71 9.31
N ALA A 435 9.44 -3.09 10.47
CA ALA A 435 8.03 -3.44 10.64
C ALA A 435 7.11 -2.27 10.28
N MET A 436 7.42 -1.09 10.82
CA MET A 436 6.68 0.14 10.58
C MET A 436 6.61 0.50 9.09
N ARG A 437 7.77 0.58 8.44
CA ARG A 437 7.88 1.12 7.08
C ARG A 437 7.92 0.05 6.00
N GLY A 438 8.65 -1.05 6.23
CA GLY A 438 8.80 -2.15 5.27
C GLY A 438 7.54 -2.99 5.14
N LEU A 439 6.93 -3.33 6.28
CA LEU A 439 5.71 -4.15 6.33
C LEU A 439 4.42 -3.34 6.49
N SER A 440 4.52 -2.02 6.71
CA SER A 440 3.39 -1.10 6.96
C SER A 440 2.54 -1.53 8.18
N LEU A 441 3.20 -2.02 9.24
CA LEU A 441 2.51 -2.40 10.46
C LEU A 441 2.21 -1.16 11.31
N PRO A 442 0.93 -0.82 11.51
CA PRO A 442 0.51 0.46 12.11
C PRO A 442 0.86 0.58 13.59
N ASP A 443 1.05 -0.55 14.28
CA ASP A 443 1.35 -0.59 15.71
C ASP A 443 2.85 -0.82 16.01
N ALA A 444 3.73 -0.81 15.01
CA ALA A 444 5.18 -0.83 15.21
C ALA A 444 5.67 0.49 15.80
N PHE A 445 6.60 0.43 16.78
CA PHE A 445 7.07 1.62 17.48
C PHE A 445 8.56 1.51 17.85
N PRO A 446 9.46 2.25 17.18
CA PRO A 446 10.89 2.24 17.48
C PRO A 446 11.18 3.07 18.74
N ALA A 447 10.90 2.51 19.91
CA ALA A 447 10.96 3.21 21.21
C ALA A 447 12.35 3.75 21.58
N SER A 448 13.41 3.17 21.02
CA SER A 448 14.81 3.64 21.22
C SER A 448 15.27 4.61 20.13
N ASP A 449 14.37 5.05 19.23
CA ASP A 449 14.71 6.04 18.21
C ASP A 449 15.08 7.39 18.83
N LEU A 450 16.21 7.94 18.39
CA LEU A 450 16.73 9.19 18.96
C LEU A 450 15.76 10.35 18.80
N GLY A 451 15.10 10.47 17.65
CA GLY A 451 14.11 11.51 17.40
C GLY A 451 12.88 11.35 18.29
N VAL A 452 12.40 10.12 18.46
CA VAL A 452 11.30 9.81 19.40
C VAL A 452 11.68 10.21 20.82
N LEU A 453 12.86 9.82 21.29
CA LEU A 453 13.32 10.13 22.65
C LEU A 453 13.51 11.63 22.88
N ILE A 454 14.00 12.38 21.89
CA ILE A 454 14.11 13.85 21.95
C ILE A 454 12.71 14.49 21.98
N ALA A 455 11.80 14.06 21.12
CA ALA A 455 10.45 14.63 21.02
C ALA A 455 9.66 14.46 22.32
N LEU A 456 9.84 13.32 23.01
CA LEU A 456 9.21 12.98 24.28
C LEU A 456 9.94 13.51 25.51
N GLY A 457 11.13 14.08 25.33
CA GLY A 457 11.94 14.64 26.41
C GLY A 457 11.36 15.94 26.96
N SER A 458 11.91 16.40 28.07
CA SER A 458 11.56 17.68 28.72
C SER A 458 12.83 18.53 28.93
N GLY A 459 12.82 19.74 28.42
CA GLY A 459 14.02 20.60 28.37
C GLY A 459 15.14 19.89 27.62
N ASP A 460 16.36 19.89 28.22
CA ASP A 460 17.54 19.25 27.60
C ASP A 460 17.63 17.74 27.84
N LYS A 461 16.66 17.14 28.58
CA LYS A 461 16.69 15.72 28.91
C LYS A 461 15.83 14.93 27.91
N LYS A 462 16.46 13.93 27.27
CA LYS A 462 15.74 12.94 26.43
C LYS A 462 14.93 11.99 27.30
N ALA A 463 13.79 11.53 26.79
CA ALA A 463 13.06 10.43 27.41
C ALA A 463 13.88 9.12 27.33
N THR A 464 13.58 8.18 28.22
CA THR A 464 14.12 6.82 28.13
C THR A 464 13.23 5.95 27.25
N PRO A 465 13.74 4.86 26.65
CA PRO A 465 12.89 3.91 25.88
C PRO A 465 11.72 3.37 26.70
N LYS A 466 11.91 3.13 28.01
CA LYS A 466 10.85 2.69 28.91
C LYS A 466 9.72 3.73 29.05
N GLN A 467 10.08 5.01 29.17
CA GLN A 467 9.10 6.11 29.23
C GLN A 467 8.37 6.28 27.88
N ALA A 468 9.11 6.14 26.78
CA ALA A 468 8.53 6.20 25.42
C ALA A 468 7.50 5.06 25.20
N LEU A 469 7.83 3.82 25.58
CA LEU A 469 6.92 2.69 25.51
C LEU A 469 5.68 2.88 26.39
N ALA A 470 5.86 3.33 27.64
CA ALA A 470 4.72 3.55 28.55
C ALA A 470 3.74 4.58 28.00
N ARG A 471 4.25 5.65 27.37
CA ARG A 471 3.39 6.65 26.72
C ARG A 471 2.73 6.12 25.45
N ALA A 472 3.44 5.33 24.67
CA ALA A 472 2.99 4.78 23.40
C ALA A 472 1.83 3.77 23.55
N GLU A 473 1.60 3.21 24.73
CA GLU A 473 0.45 2.33 24.96
C GLU A 473 -0.90 3.04 24.73
N ASN A 474 -0.99 4.35 24.97
CA ASN A 474 -2.18 5.14 24.71
C ASN A 474 -2.43 5.39 23.22
N TRP A 475 -1.45 5.13 22.36
CA TRP A 475 -1.52 5.38 20.91
C TRP A 475 -1.86 4.11 20.11
N ARG A 476 -2.01 2.95 20.77
CA ARG A 476 -2.45 1.72 20.09
C ARG A 476 -3.82 1.91 19.44
N PRO A 477 -4.04 1.37 18.26
CA PRO A 477 -3.11 0.57 17.44
C PRO A 477 -2.28 1.40 16.44
N TRP A 478 -2.14 2.71 16.62
CA TRP A 478 -1.58 3.67 15.66
C TRP A 478 -0.20 4.20 16.06
N ARG A 479 0.58 3.41 16.83
CA ARG A 479 1.90 3.83 17.37
C ARG A 479 2.90 4.25 16.27
N ALA A 480 2.85 3.63 15.09
CA ALA A 480 3.69 3.99 13.96
C ALA A 480 3.42 5.43 13.45
N TYR A 481 2.16 5.84 13.42
CA TYR A 481 1.76 7.20 13.06
C TYR A 481 2.15 8.20 14.15
N ALA A 482 2.03 7.80 15.41
CA ALA A 482 2.51 8.63 16.52
C ALA A 482 4.02 8.88 16.43
N ALA A 483 4.85 7.87 16.11
CA ALA A 483 6.28 8.04 15.89
C ALA A 483 6.57 9.03 14.75
N LEU A 484 5.81 8.97 13.66
CA LEU A 484 5.94 9.92 12.54
C LEU A 484 5.62 11.35 12.98
N LEU A 485 4.54 11.56 13.74
CA LEU A 485 4.16 12.87 14.29
C LEU A 485 5.23 13.39 15.25
N LEU A 486 5.83 12.54 16.07
CA LEU A 486 6.95 12.92 16.94
C LEU A 486 8.15 13.42 16.14
N TRP A 487 8.50 12.78 15.03
CA TRP A 487 9.57 13.30 14.15
C TRP A 487 9.19 14.63 13.50
N GLN A 488 7.94 14.82 13.13
CA GLN A 488 7.44 16.10 12.59
C GLN A 488 7.50 17.21 13.64
N SER A 489 7.19 16.91 14.92
CA SER A 489 7.30 17.89 16.01
C SER A 489 8.70 18.50 16.14
N LEU A 490 9.75 17.72 15.86
CA LEU A 490 11.12 18.21 15.89
C LEU A 490 11.41 19.21 14.78
N LYS A 491 10.90 18.97 13.57
CA LYS A 491 11.02 19.93 12.47
C LYS A 491 10.29 21.24 12.78
N LEU A 492 9.07 21.17 13.34
CA LEU A 492 8.31 22.36 13.75
C LEU A 492 9.01 23.17 14.83
N ARG A 493 9.72 22.52 15.77
CA ARG A 493 10.52 23.21 16.80
C ARG A 493 11.75 23.92 16.23
N GLN A 494 12.35 23.40 15.15
CA GLN A 494 13.52 24.00 14.48
C GLN A 494 13.14 25.17 13.58
N SER A 495 11.90 25.27 13.13
CA SER A 495 11.37 26.33 12.26
C SER A 495 10.82 27.53 13.05
N ARG A 496 10.68 27.40 14.38
CA ARG A 496 10.35 28.48 15.33
C ARG A 496 11.63 29.08 15.92
#